data_ab470a472550331bd665d9d05f44dc7f
#
_entry.id   ab470a472550331bd665d9d05f44dc7f
#
_cell.length_a   1.000
_cell.length_b   1.000
_cell.length_c   1.000
_cell.angle_alpha   90.00
_cell.angle_beta   90.00
_cell.angle_gamma   90.00
#
_symmetry.space_group_name_H-M   'P 1'
#
loop_
_entity.id
_entity.type
_entity.pdbx_description
1 polymer ?
#
loop_
_entity_poly.entity_id
_entity_poly.type
_entity_poly.pdbx_seq_one_letter_code
_entity_poly.pdbx_strand_id
1 'polypeptide(L)'
;MKIVVNPFDKKSINAAIKMLRQYKMDFEVKEQEFVRRLAEIGVSVAQAGFSTADYDGTNDVVVSMEKTANGYTVVASGETVGFIEFGTGIKYPEWVDENNVSGNQYTPPAHGTYGKGQGKNPWGWWFKGSDGAEAQHTFGNPPAEAMLTARNEMIERVTQIAREVWK
;
A
#
# COMPACT_ATOMS: atom_id res chain seq x y z
N MET A 1 28.00 -18.50 6.12
CA MET A 1 29.42 -18.04 6.01
C MET A 1 30.17 -18.45 7.26
N LYS A 2 31.40 -18.97 7.14
CA LYS A 2 32.28 -19.32 8.28
C LYS A 2 33.55 -18.49 8.14
N ILE A 3 33.87 -17.70 9.17
CA ILE A 3 35.11 -16.90 9.20
C ILE A 3 36.00 -17.48 10.31
N VAL A 4 37.21 -17.86 9.95
CA VAL A 4 38.22 -18.34 10.90
C VAL A 4 39.26 -17.25 11.09
N VAL A 5 39.52 -16.84 12.33
CA VAL A 5 40.42 -15.75 12.66
C VAL A 5 41.48 -16.25 13.60
N ASN A 6 42.75 -16.01 13.26
CA ASN A 6 43.85 -16.13 14.19
C ASN A 6 44.05 -14.78 14.90
N PRO A 7 43.78 -14.67 16.22
CA PRO A 7 43.83 -13.39 16.94
C PRO A 7 45.28 -12.84 17.10
N PHE A 8 46.26 -13.67 16.86
CA PHE A 8 47.69 -13.29 16.96
C PHE A 8 48.30 -12.95 15.60
N ASP A 9 47.54 -13.06 14.50
CA ASP A 9 47.99 -12.70 13.14
C ASP A 9 47.21 -11.51 12.59
N LYS A 10 47.90 -10.37 12.44
CA LYS A 10 47.33 -9.15 11.89
C LYS A 10 46.76 -9.32 10.47
N LYS A 11 47.34 -10.20 9.65
CA LYS A 11 46.84 -10.47 8.29
C LYS A 11 45.51 -11.20 8.34
N SER A 12 45.39 -12.19 9.24
CA SER A 12 44.14 -12.94 9.47
C SER A 12 43.00 -12.02 9.95
N ILE A 13 43.30 -11.12 10.89
CA ILE A 13 42.34 -10.12 11.39
C ILE A 13 41.89 -9.19 10.25
N ASN A 14 42.81 -8.63 9.48
CA ASN A 14 42.48 -7.73 8.37
C ASN A 14 41.68 -8.44 7.28
N ALA A 15 41.97 -9.70 6.97
CA ALA A 15 41.18 -10.50 6.04
C ALA A 15 39.76 -10.71 6.54
N ALA A 16 39.56 -11.02 7.81
CA ALA A 16 38.26 -11.16 8.43
C ALA A 16 37.46 -9.84 8.38
N ILE A 17 38.07 -8.71 8.68
CA ILE A 17 37.42 -7.40 8.58
C ILE A 17 36.98 -7.12 7.14
N LYS A 18 37.83 -7.41 6.14
CA LYS A 18 37.49 -7.24 4.73
C LYS A 18 36.27 -8.10 4.34
N MET A 19 36.25 -9.37 4.76
CA MET A 19 35.12 -10.28 4.50
C MET A 19 33.82 -9.80 5.16
N LEU A 20 33.88 -9.30 6.40
CA LEU A 20 32.70 -8.76 7.09
C LEU A 20 32.17 -7.49 6.42
N ARG A 21 33.05 -6.60 5.95
CA ARG A 21 32.63 -5.41 5.19
C ARG A 21 31.96 -5.80 3.88
N GLN A 22 32.51 -6.76 3.15
CA GLN A 22 31.87 -7.24 1.93
C GLN A 22 30.51 -7.86 2.22
N TYR A 23 30.43 -8.71 3.24
CA TYR A 23 29.15 -9.31 3.65
C TYR A 23 28.10 -8.27 4.02
N LYS A 24 28.50 -7.20 4.73
CA LYS A 24 27.60 -6.10 5.06
C LYS A 24 27.08 -5.42 3.79
N MET A 25 27.97 -5.12 2.84
CA MET A 25 27.55 -4.50 1.56
C MET A 25 26.60 -5.40 0.77
N ASP A 26 26.90 -6.70 0.68
CA ASP A 26 26.05 -7.67 -0.01
C ASP A 26 24.68 -7.80 0.66
N PHE A 27 24.66 -7.73 2.00
CA PHE A 27 23.41 -7.75 2.77
C PHE A 27 22.55 -6.50 2.51
N GLU A 28 23.16 -5.30 2.53
CA GLU A 28 22.47 -4.04 2.23
C GLU A 28 21.87 -4.04 0.81
N VAL A 29 22.60 -4.57 -0.17
CA VAL A 29 22.07 -4.71 -1.55
C VAL A 29 20.87 -5.64 -1.58
N LYS A 30 20.94 -6.78 -0.91
CA LYS A 30 19.82 -7.73 -0.84
C LYS A 30 18.62 -7.17 -0.09
N GLU A 31 18.84 -6.44 0.98
CA GLU A 31 17.79 -5.75 1.73
C GLU A 31 17.04 -4.76 0.83
N GLN A 32 17.77 -3.93 0.08
CA GLN A 32 17.16 -2.98 -0.86
C GLN A 32 16.37 -3.70 -1.97
N GLU A 33 16.89 -4.78 -2.50
CA GLU A 33 16.20 -5.61 -3.49
C GLU A 33 14.92 -6.22 -2.92
N PHE A 34 14.97 -6.73 -1.69
CA PHE A 34 13.81 -7.30 -1.01
C PHE A 34 12.67 -6.29 -0.85
N VAL A 35 12.97 -5.11 -0.28
CA VAL A 35 11.94 -4.08 -0.06
C VAL A 35 11.43 -3.48 -1.38
N ARG A 36 12.30 -3.37 -2.41
CA ARG A 36 11.91 -2.93 -3.74
C ARG A 36 10.89 -3.89 -4.37
N ARG A 37 11.17 -5.19 -4.35
CA ARG A 37 10.28 -6.22 -4.92
C ARG A 37 8.93 -6.29 -4.22
N LEU A 38 8.90 -6.10 -2.88
CA LEU A 38 7.64 -6.00 -2.14
C LEU A 38 6.82 -4.77 -2.60
N ALA A 39 7.47 -3.62 -2.74
CA ALA A 39 6.79 -2.41 -3.18
C ALA A 39 6.27 -2.53 -4.63
N GLU A 40 6.99 -3.19 -5.53
CA GLU A 40 6.53 -3.47 -6.90
C GLU A 40 5.26 -4.32 -6.93
N ILE A 41 5.17 -5.32 -6.05
CA ILE A 41 3.94 -6.10 -5.88
C ILE A 41 2.81 -5.19 -5.39
N GLY A 42 3.07 -4.36 -4.39
CA GLY A 42 2.10 -3.41 -3.87
C GLY A 42 1.56 -2.48 -4.95
N VAL A 43 2.44 -1.90 -5.78
CA VAL A 43 2.05 -1.06 -6.92
C VAL A 43 1.17 -1.84 -7.90
N SER A 44 1.61 -3.04 -8.28
CA SER A 44 0.87 -3.86 -9.27
C SER A 44 -0.53 -4.22 -8.78
N VAL A 45 -0.67 -4.64 -7.53
CA VAL A 45 -1.95 -5.04 -6.95
C VAL A 45 -2.86 -3.83 -6.75
N ALA A 46 -2.34 -2.73 -6.20
CA ALA A 46 -3.11 -1.51 -6.01
C ALA A 46 -3.59 -0.93 -7.36
N GLN A 47 -2.71 -0.86 -8.36
CA GLN A 47 -3.08 -0.37 -9.70
C GLN A 47 -4.16 -1.24 -10.33
N ALA A 48 -4.09 -2.57 -10.19
CA ALA A 48 -5.13 -3.48 -10.66
C ALA A 48 -6.45 -3.23 -9.94
N GLY A 49 -6.45 -3.06 -8.62
CA GLY A 49 -7.64 -2.73 -7.84
C GLY A 49 -8.28 -1.42 -8.25
N PHE A 50 -7.49 -0.37 -8.39
CA PHE A 50 -8.00 0.94 -8.83
C PHE A 50 -8.49 0.91 -10.27
N SER A 51 -7.83 0.19 -11.18
CA SER A 51 -8.22 0.15 -12.61
C SER A 51 -9.58 -0.51 -12.87
N THR A 52 -10.09 -1.27 -11.93
CA THR A 52 -11.41 -1.92 -12.02
C THR A 52 -12.54 -1.11 -11.39
N ALA A 53 -12.23 0.04 -10.83
CA ALA A 53 -13.18 0.87 -10.11
C ALA A 53 -13.23 2.28 -10.73
N ASP A 54 -14.44 2.80 -10.88
CA ASP A 54 -14.69 4.16 -11.36
C ASP A 54 -15.43 4.95 -10.28
N TYR A 55 -15.16 6.24 -10.23
CA TYR A 55 -15.96 7.17 -9.46
C TYR A 55 -16.48 8.24 -10.41
N ASP A 56 -17.81 8.37 -10.49
CA ASP A 56 -18.47 9.32 -11.38
C ASP A 56 -18.06 9.18 -12.87
N GLY A 57 -17.81 7.94 -13.32
CA GLY A 57 -17.34 7.63 -14.67
C GLY A 57 -15.91 8.06 -14.95
N THR A 58 -15.15 8.47 -13.93
CA THR A 58 -13.75 8.86 -14.04
C THR A 58 -12.85 8.01 -13.14
N ASN A 59 -11.64 7.78 -13.60
CA ASN A 59 -10.60 7.17 -12.80
C ASN A 59 -9.27 7.85 -13.15
N ASP A 60 -8.85 8.76 -12.27
CA ASP A 60 -7.61 9.53 -12.38
C ASP A 60 -6.49 8.95 -11.50
N VAL A 61 -6.69 7.75 -10.95
CA VAL A 61 -5.78 7.17 -9.96
C VAL A 61 -4.52 6.62 -10.62
N VAL A 62 -3.39 7.12 -10.16
CA VAL A 62 -2.05 6.64 -10.52
C VAL A 62 -1.39 6.07 -9.28
N VAL A 63 -0.95 4.82 -9.37
CA VAL A 63 -0.18 4.18 -8.31
C VAL A 63 1.29 4.17 -8.66
N SER A 64 2.11 4.61 -7.73
CA SER A 64 3.57 4.69 -7.89
C SER A 64 4.30 4.20 -6.66
N MET A 65 5.60 4.05 -6.80
CA MET A 65 6.52 3.68 -5.73
C MET A 65 7.51 4.81 -5.51
N GLU A 66 7.62 5.28 -4.28
CA GLU A 66 8.56 6.32 -3.88
C GLU A 66 9.64 5.75 -2.97
N LYS A 67 10.91 6.07 -3.27
CA LYS A 67 12.04 5.68 -2.42
C LYS A 67 12.11 6.57 -1.18
N THR A 68 12.22 5.95 -0.03
CA THR A 68 12.39 6.63 1.27
C THR A 68 13.76 6.31 1.88
N ALA A 69 14.08 6.91 3.03
CA ALA A 69 15.33 6.62 3.74
C ALA A 69 15.45 5.15 4.17
N ASN A 70 14.32 4.50 4.47
CA ASN A 70 14.28 3.15 5.03
C ASN A 70 13.66 2.10 4.09
N GLY A 71 13.45 2.45 2.80
CA GLY A 71 12.85 1.51 1.85
C GLY A 71 12.01 2.20 0.78
N TYR A 72 10.78 1.73 0.59
CA TYR A 72 9.86 2.27 -0.41
C TYR A 72 8.47 2.44 0.18
N THR A 73 7.75 3.45 -0.32
CA THR A 73 6.33 3.69 -0.04
C THR A 73 5.54 3.50 -1.33
N VAL A 74 4.45 2.76 -1.26
CA VAL A 74 3.46 2.69 -2.36
C VAL A 74 2.47 3.82 -2.17
N VAL A 75 2.31 4.65 -3.20
CA VAL A 75 1.48 5.86 -3.17
C VAL A 75 0.45 5.79 -4.27
N ALA A 76 -0.81 6.02 -3.93
CA ALA A 76 -1.89 6.25 -4.88
C ALA A 76 -2.22 7.75 -4.91
N SER A 77 -2.26 8.34 -6.09
CA SER A 77 -2.50 9.76 -6.32
C SER A 77 -3.64 9.96 -7.32
N GLY A 78 -4.46 10.97 -7.09
CA GLY A 78 -5.61 11.31 -7.91
C GLY A 78 -6.69 11.98 -7.06
N GLU A 79 -7.59 12.74 -7.65
CA GLU A 79 -8.69 13.40 -6.95
C GLU A 79 -9.73 12.39 -6.44
N THR A 80 -9.89 11.27 -7.16
CA THR A 80 -10.89 10.24 -6.86
C THR A 80 -10.39 9.12 -5.96
N VAL A 81 -9.09 9.08 -5.60
CA VAL A 81 -8.47 8.01 -4.78
C VAL A 81 -9.27 7.67 -3.53
N GLY A 82 -9.61 8.69 -2.72
CA GLY A 82 -10.32 8.47 -1.47
C GLY A 82 -11.73 7.93 -1.66
N PHE A 83 -12.41 8.36 -2.72
CA PHE A 83 -13.77 7.91 -3.03
C PHE A 83 -13.77 6.47 -3.56
N ILE A 84 -12.77 6.09 -4.34
CA ILE A 84 -12.64 4.72 -4.85
C ILE A 84 -12.19 3.78 -3.74
N GLU A 85 -11.15 4.13 -2.99
CA GLU A 85 -10.60 3.26 -1.93
C GLU A 85 -11.62 2.98 -0.83
N PHE A 86 -12.31 4.02 -0.33
CA PHE A 86 -13.22 3.93 0.81
C PHE A 86 -14.70 3.88 0.43
N GLY A 87 -15.00 4.04 -0.83
CA GLY A 87 -16.36 4.09 -1.35
C GLY A 87 -17.15 5.33 -0.93
N THR A 88 -18.29 5.48 -1.55
CA THR A 88 -19.28 6.52 -1.26
C THR A 88 -20.67 5.88 -1.22
N GLY A 89 -21.56 6.31 -0.31
CA GLY A 89 -22.97 5.91 -0.36
C GLY A 89 -23.50 5.06 0.77
N ILE A 90 -24.35 4.08 0.44
CA ILE A 90 -25.36 3.51 1.34
C ILE A 90 -24.81 2.60 2.43
N LYS A 91 -23.74 1.87 2.18
CA LYS A 91 -23.20 0.89 3.14
C LYS A 91 -21.84 1.33 3.62
N TYR A 92 -21.69 1.34 4.93
CA TYR A 92 -20.40 1.51 5.57
C TYR A 92 -19.86 0.12 5.91
N PRO A 93 -18.71 -0.30 5.40
CA PRO A 93 -18.13 -1.58 5.79
C PRO A 93 -17.94 -1.66 7.30
N GLU A 94 -18.29 -2.79 7.92
CA GLU A 94 -18.21 -2.97 9.38
C GLU A 94 -16.81 -2.70 9.95
N TRP A 95 -15.76 -2.96 9.15
CA TRP A 95 -14.38 -2.73 9.55
C TRP A 95 -13.95 -1.25 9.56
N VAL A 96 -14.78 -0.36 9.02
CA VAL A 96 -14.58 1.10 9.01
C VAL A 96 -15.39 1.79 10.11
N ASP A 97 -15.85 1.08 11.11
CA ASP A 97 -16.49 1.67 12.29
C ASP A 97 -15.52 2.61 12.98
N GLU A 98 -15.96 3.84 13.28
CA GLU A 98 -15.17 4.88 13.94
C GLU A 98 -14.58 4.45 15.28
N ASN A 99 -15.21 3.46 15.92
CA ASN A 99 -14.81 2.93 17.22
C ASN A 99 -13.98 1.64 17.09
N ASN A 100 -13.90 1.05 15.91
CA ASN A 100 -13.21 -0.20 15.69
C ASN A 100 -11.92 0.02 14.91
N VAL A 101 -11.03 0.81 15.48
CA VAL A 101 -9.62 0.87 15.05
C VAL A 101 -8.98 -0.44 15.53
N SER A 102 -9.40 -1.54 14.94
CA SER A 102 -8.79 -2.82 15.19
C SER A 102 -7.33 -2.73 14.77
N GLY A 103 -6.42 -2.77 15.70
CA GLY A 103 -4.99 -3.04 15.70
C GLY A 103 -4.12 -2.86 14.43
N ASN A 104 -4.70 -2.73 13.29
CA ASN A 104 -4.11 -2.34 12.02
C ASN A 104 -4.31 -0.84 11.86
N GLN A 105 -3.24 -0.09 11.81
CA GLN A 105 -3.18 1.38 11.71
C GLN A 105 -3.79 1.96 10.40
N TYR A 106 -4.65 1.22 9.73
CA TYR A 106 -5.39 1.70 8.58
C TYR A 106 -6.62 2.44 9.07
N THR A 107 -6.46 3.72 9.28
CA THR A 107 -7.57 4.63 9.55
C THR A 107 -8.01 5.21 8.21
N PRO A 108 -9.20 4.86 7.69
CA PRO A 108 -9.69 5.48 6.46
C PRO A 108 -9.81 6.99 6.71
N PRO A 109 -9.40 7.82 5.73
CA PRO A 109 -9.61 9.26 5.84
C PRO A 109 -11.10 9.54 6.01
N ALA A 110 -11.43 10.59 6.73
CA ALA A 110 -12.80 11.01 7.07
C ALA A 110 -13.70 11.34 5.87
N HIS A 111 -13.21 11.13 4.65
CA HIS A 111 -13.85 11.55 3.40
C HIS A 111 -14.83 10.53 2.82
N GLY A 112 -14.73 9.25 3.16
CA GLY A 112 -15.66 8.24 2.69
C GLY A 112 -17.07 8.50 3.22
N THR A 113 -18.06 8.52 2.35
CA THR A 113 -19.47 8.73 2.71
C THR A 113 -20.30 7.45 2.61
N TYR A 114 -19.67 6.33 2.29
CA TYR A 114 -20.34 5.04 2.16
C TYR A 114 -20.98 4.63 3.50
N GLY A 115 -22.30 4.60 3.53
CA GLY A 115 -23.08 4.35 4.74
C GLY A 115 -23.17 5.50 5.75
N LYS A 116 -22.57 6.68 5.48
CA LYS A 116 -22.63 7.87 6.36
C LYS A 116 -23.54 8.95 5.76
N GLY A 117 -24.13 9.78 6.62
CA GLY A 117 -24.93 10.93 6.19
C GLY A 117 -26.00 10.55 5.18
N GLN A 118 -25.99 11.15 4.01
CA GLN A 118 -26.91 10.83 2.91
C GLN A 118 -26.71 9.41 2.38
N GLY A 119 -25.54 8.82 2.53
CA GLY A 119 -25.25 7.44 2.20
C GLY A 119 -26.02 6.40 3.02
N LYS A 120 -26.73 6.80 4.07
CA LYS A 120 -27.67 5.95 4.81
C LYS A 120 -29.02 5.79 4.10
N ASN A 121 -29.30 6.61 3.08
CA ASN A 121 -30.58 6.56 2.38
C ASN A 121 -30.59 5.38 1.39
N PRO A 122 -31.46 4.38 1.58
CA PRO A 122 -31.53 3.21 0.70
C PRO A 122 -31.98 3.54 -0.73
N TRP A 123 -32.56 4.72 -0.92
CA TRP A 123 -33.03 5.22 -2.22
C TRP A 123 -31.97 6.07 -2.94
N GLY A 124 -30.75 6.19 -2.38
CA GLY A 124 -29.73 7.05 -2.89
C GLY A 124 -29.97 8.53 -2.58
N TRP A 125 -29.23 9.38 -3.24
CA TRP A 125 -29.41 10.84 -3.11
C TRP A 125 -29.02 11.56 -4.39
N TRP A 126 -29.47 12.80 -4.48
CA TRP A 126 -29.09 13.71 -5.55
C TRP A 126 -27.91 14.55 -5.12
N PHE A 127 -26.89 14.62 -5.93
CA PHE A 127 -25.76 15.54 -5.72
C PHE A 127 -25.56 16.45 -6.93
N LYS A 128 -25.07 17.65 -6.67
CA LYS A 128 -24.68 18.61 -7.70
C LYS A 128 -23.16 18.62 -7.77
N GLY A 129 -22.59 18.42 -8.95
CA GLY A 129 -21.15 18.62 -9.19
C GLY A 129 -20.73 20.05 -8.87
N SER A 130 -19.45 20.23 -8.52
CA SER A 130 -18.85 21.52 -8.18
C SER A 130 -18.82 22.50 -9.38
N ASP A 131 -18.95 22.00 -10.58
CA ASP A 131 -18.90 22.71 -11.86
C ASP A 131 -20.24 23.29 -12.31
N GLY A 132 -21.29 23.15 -11.51
CA GLY A 132 -22.63 23.59 -11.86
C GLY A 132 -23.41 22.64 -12.78
N ALA A 133 -22.92 21.42 -12.96
CA ALA A 133 -23.61 20.36 -13.67
C ALA A 133 -25.00 20.09 -13.08
N GLU A 134 -25.90 19.50 -13.89
CA GLU A 134 -27.21 19.08 -13.44
C GLU A 134 -27.08 18.08 -12.27
N ALA A 135 -28.05 18.15 -11.36
CA ALA A 135 -28.08 17.25 -10.22
C ALA A 135 -28.16 15.78 -10.69
N GLN A 136 -27.24 14.94 -10.25
CA GLN A 136 -27.16 13.53 -10.58
C GLN A 136 -27.66 12.70 -9.40
N HIS A 137 -28.36 11.62 -9.70
CA HIS A 137 -28.82 10.66 -8.71
C HIS A 137 -27.77 9.55 -8.54
N THR A 138 -27.38 9.27 -7.32
CA THR A 138 -26.43 8.19 -7.00
C THR A 138 -26.89 7.33 -5.85
N PHE A 139 -26.52 6.05 -5.90
CA PHE A 139 -26.60 5.12 -4.77
C PHE A 139 -25.25 5.00 -4.06
N GLY A 140 -24.22 5.66 -4.58
CA GLY A 140 -22.85 5.56 -4.13
C GLY A 140 -22.12 4.35 -4.72
N ASN A 141 -20.82 4.28 -4.43
CA ASN A 141 -19.93 3.23 -4.89
C ASN A 141 -19.37 2.44 -3.70
N PRO A 142 -19.34 1.11 -3.76
CA PRO A 142 -18.65 0.32 -2.74
C PRO A 142 -17.16 0.64 -2.73
N PRO A 143 -16.47 0.46 -1.59
CA PRO A 143 -15.02 0.62 -1.50
C PRO A 143 -14.30 -0.43 -2.37
N ALA A 144 -13.29 -0.01 -3.10
CA ALA A 144 -12.44 -0.92 -3.87
C ALA A 144 -11.38 -1.62 -3.01
N GLU A 145 -10.99 -1.00 -1.87
CA GLU A 145 -9.98 -1.52 -0.93
C GLU A 145 -8.65 -1.90 -1.61
N ALA A 146 -8.29 -1.17 -2.65
CA ALA A 146 -7.15 -1.49 -3.51
C ALA A 146 -5.82 -1.42 -2.75
N MET A 147 -5.62 -0.38 -1.91
CA MET A 147 -4.43 -0.23 -1.09
C MET A 147 -4.39 -1.24 0.05
N LEU A 148 -5.54 -1.55 0.65
CA LEU A 148 -5.64 -2.58 1.68
C LEU A 148 -5.29 -3.97 1.12
N THR A 149 -5.81 -4.31 -0.05
CA THR A 149 -5.51 -5.56 -0.77
C THR A 149 -4.02 -5.64 -1.11
N ALA A 150 -3.44 -4.55 -1.63
CA ALA A 150 -2.01 -4.48 -1.93
C ALA A 150 -1.14 -4.70 -0.69
N ARG A 151 -1.48 -4.07 0.44
CA ARG A 151 -0.80 -4.28 1.71
C ARG A 151 -0.84 -5.75 2.15
N ASN A 152 -1.99 -6.38 2.07
CA ASN A 152 -2.16 -7.77 2.49
C ASN A 152 -1.35 -8.71 1.58
N GLU A 153 -1.39 -8.52 0.27
CA GLU A 153 -0.58 -9.29 -0.67
C GLU A 153 0.93 -9.12 -0.42
N MET A 154 1.40 -7.90 -0.16
CA MET A 154 2.80 -7.69 0.23
C MET A 154 3.19 -8.49 1.46
N ILE A 155 2.34 -8.52 2.49
CA ILE A 155 2.59 -9.28 3.73
C ILE A 155 2.66 -10.79 3.43
N GLU A 156 1.77 -11.32 2.63
CA GLU A 156 1.74 -12.74 2.25
C GLU A 156 2.99 -13.15 1.47
N ARG A 157 3.53 -12.26 0.65
CA ARG A 157 4.73 -12.52 -0.18
C ARG A 157 6.05 -12.36 0.53
N VAL A 158 6.10 -11.78 1.74
CA VAL A 158 7.34 -11.53 2.49
C VAL A 158 8.25 -12.75 2.53
N THR A 159 7.72 -13.91 2.96
CA THR A 159 8.53 -15.13 3.14
C THR A 159 9.05 -15.66 1.81
N GLN A 160 8.23 -15.62 0.76
CA GLN A 160 8.61 -16.07 -0.56
C GLN A 160 9.76 -15.22 -1.11
N ILE A 161 9.60 -13.89 -1.13
CA ILE A 161 10.60 -12.96 -1.66
C ILE A 161 11.89 -13.01 -0.86
N ALA A 162 11.78 -13.10 0.47
CA ALA A 162 12.95 -13.28 1.31
C ALA A 162 13.76 -14.52 0.90
N ARG A 163 13.11 -15.67 0.70
CA ARG A 163 13.78 -16.90 0.26
C ARG A 163 14.43 -16.76 -1.12
N GLU A 164 13.85 -15.98 -2.02
CA GLU A 164 14.39 -15.74 -3.36
C GLU A 164 15.61 -14.85 -3.33
N VAL A 165 15.59 -13.78 -2.53
CA VAL A 165 16.65 -12.78 -2.44
C VAL A 165 17.86 -13.30 -1.65
N TRP A 166 17.65 -14.12 -0.61
CA TRP A 166 18.73 -14.63 0.25
C TRP A 166 19.19 -16.06 -0.06
N LYS A 167 18.84 -16.58 -1.22
CA LYS A 167 19.39 -17.85 -1.74
C LYS A 167 20.90 -17.82 -1.98
#